data_4acce7bd3501b757d864b01865473b1c
#
_entry.id   4acce7bd3501b757d864b01865473b1c
#
_cell.length_a   1.000
_cell.length_b   1.000
_cell.length_c   1.000
_cell.angle_alpha   90.00
_cell.angle_beta   90.00
_cell.angle_gamma   90.00
#
_symmetry.space_group_name_H-M   'P 1'
#
loop_
_entity.id
_entity.type
_entity.pdbx_description
1 polymer ?
#
loop_
_entity_poly.entity_id
_entity_poly.type
_entity_poly.pdbx_seq_one_letter_code
_entity_poly.pdbx_strand_id
1 'polypeptide(L)'
;MRRFFAVLGAAVMMVVLLTPPASAALPAPAFGSAIDAYAQYVGQSTCDPDAKPGVVGFRDILTAEYGRGGGISRECDQGGQSEHKEGRALDAWFDATNATQKAQAAEVLNWLFATDQHGNTHARVRRFGIMYIIWNHQIWRAYESSKGWQTYTGANPHTDHIHFSFSWAGARKQTTWWTSTPRSLAAESVNGDKYDDLLAVDPDGTLRIYPGTATGTFGGSSDIGPGWSPYNRIGVGDTNADGSADILATKADGSLHYWHNSGQATFERIPDIGSGWHTVEWFAVLDVNGDNRADVVGRDGDRLYWYPGKGRGAFSERAFVGEGWATFPEFAGGDADGDGDGDLWGTNAAGELYFWEGNGNGTFSSSRKVGSGWGGFGPFNVMDINGDAKADLVAVRTDDNTLWRWLGNGTGGFAVAVQVGSGWSGYRLAHH
;
A
#
# COMPACT_ATOMS: atom_id res chain seq x y z
N MET A 1 -71.32 -23.89 24.10
CA MET A 1 -70.29 -24.35 23.23
C MET A 1 -69.30 -23.21 22.99
N ARG A 2 -68.11 -23.19 23.67
CA ARG A 2 -67.03 -22.20 23.45
C ARG A 2 -65.96 -22.89 22.67
N ARG A 3 -65.65 -22.38 21.47
CA ARG A 3 -64.60 -22.85 20.63
C ARG A 3 -63.30 -22.10 20.98
N PHE A 4 -62.25 -22.81 21.42
CA PHE A 4 -60.90 -22.31 21.58
C PHE A 4 -60.22 -22.37 20.23
N PHE A 5 -59.68 -21.24 19.77
CA PHE A 5 -58.74 -21.19 18.67
C PHE A 5 -57.32 -21.19 19.26
N ALA A 6 -56.54 -22.22 18.93
CA ALA A 6 -55.12 -22.27 19.23
C ALA A 6 -54.34 -21.55 18.08
N VAL A 7 -53.60 -20.51 18.44
CA VAL A 7 -52.70 -19.83 17.52
C VAL A 7 -51.35 -20.52 17.65
N LEU A 8 -50.94 -21.23 16.57
CA LEU A 8 -49.56 -21.74 16.45
C LEU A 8 -48.65 -20.59 15.99
N GLY A 9 -47.78 -20.11 16.89
CA GLY A 9 -46.69 -19.18 16.54
C GLY A 9 -45.53 -19.95 15.93
N ALA A 10 -45.27 -19.75 14.65
CA ALA A 10 -44.05 -20.25 14.00
C ALA A 10 -42.90 -19.31 14.36
N ALA A 11 -41.97 -19.80 15.16
CA ALA A 11 -40.69 -19.12 15.41
C ALA A 11 -39.81 -19.28 14.16
N VAL A 12 -39.59 -18.19 13.42
CA VAL A 12 -38.59 -18.12 12.36
C VAL A 12 -37.22 -18.00 13.00
N MET A 13 -36.45 -19.06 12.99
CA MET A 13 -35.04 -19.07 13.42
C MET A 13 -34.20 -18.41 12.32
N MET A 14 -33.82 -17.16 12.52
CA MET A 14 -32.95 -16.43 11.62
C MET A 14 -31.52 -16.97 11.80
N VAL A 15 -31.07 -17.82 10.87
CA VAL A 15 -29.65 -18.27 10.81
C VAL A 15 -28.85 -17.08 10.28
N VAL A 16 -28.16 -16.40 11.17
CA VAL A 16 -27.14 -15.43 10.79
C VAL A 16 -25.95 -16.24 10.26
N LEU A 17 -25.80 -16.31 8.96
CA LEU A 17 -24.59 -16.78 8.31
C LEU A 17 -23.52 -15.72 8.56
N LEU A 18 -22.64 -15.97 9.54
CA LEU A 18 -21.41 -15.21 9.70
C LEU A 18 -20.54 -15.53 8.47
N THR A 19 -20.50 -14.62 7.50
CA THR A 19 -19.49 -14.67 6.46
C THR A 19 -18.13 -14.49 7.15
N PRO A 20 -17.15 -15.38 6.91
CA PRO A 20 -15.81 -15.13 7.42
C PRO A 20 -15.30 -13.79 6.88
N PRO A 21 -14.50 -13.05 7.66
CA PRO A 21 -13.87 -11.83 7.15
C PRO A 21 -13.14 -12.17 5.85
N ALA A 22 -13.31 -11.35 4.82
CA ALA A 22 -12.56 -11.49 3.59
C ALA A 22 -11.07 -11.46 3.94
N SER A 23 -10.31 -12.46 3.45
CA SER A 23 -8.86 -12.51 3.62
C SER A 23 -8.25 -11.27 2.97
N ALA A 24 -7.27 -10.63 3.60
CA ALA A 24 -6.48 -9.59 2.97
C ALA A 24 -5.76 -10.22 1.76
N ALA A 25 -5.64 -9.54 0.62
CA ALA A 25 -4.90 -10.09 -0.51
C ALA A 25 -3.39 -9.99 -0.25
N LEU A 26 -2.61 -10.99 -0.69
CA LEU A 26 -1.15 -10.88 -0.66
C LEU A 26 -0.69 -9.68 -1.50
N PRO A 27 0.29 -8.88 -1.05
CA PRO A 27 0.69 -7.64 -1.70
C PRO A 27 1.14 -7.88 -3.16
N ALA A 28 0.66 -7.05 -4.08
CA ALA A 28 0.96 -7.15 -5.50
C ALA A 28 1.51 -5.83 -6.06
N PRO A 29 2.63 -5.31 -5.50
CA PRO A 29 3.19 -4.03 -5.94
C PRO A 29 3.60 -4.10 -7.41
N ALA A 30 3.38 -3.01 -8.14
CA ALA A 30 3.75 -2.86 -9.53
C ALA A 30 5.24 -2.51 -9.64
N PHE A 31 6.08 -3.49 -9.82
CA PHE A 31 7.51 -3.29 -10.05
C PHE A 31 7.81 -2.87 -11.48
N GLY A 32 8.89 -2.10 -11.70
CA GLY A 32 9.46 -1.85 -13.02
C GLY A 32 9.93 -3.14 -13.71
N SER A 33 10.36 -3.01 -14.98
CA SER A 33 10.82 -4.13 -15.82
C SER A 33 12.11 -4.81 -15.31
N ALA A 34 12.92 -4.10 -14.50
CA ALA A 34 14.11 -4.66 -13.87
C ALA A 34 13.74 -5.77 -12.88
N ILE A 35 14.43 -6.89 -12.94
CA ILE A 35 14.14 -8.05 -12.09
C ILE A 35 15.42 -8.82 -11.82
N ASP A 36 15.51 -9.43 -10.63
CA ASP A 36 16.64 -10.31 -10.29
C ASP A 36 16.68 -11.55 -11.17
N ALA A 37 17.89 -12.07 -11.41
CA ALA A 37 18.08 -13.38 -11.99
C ALA A 37 17.56 -14.45 -11.03
N TYR A 38 17.30 -15.66 -11.55
CA TYR A 38 17.00 -16.80 -10.69
C TYR A 38 18.13 -17.05 -9.69
N ALA A 39 17.80 -17.10 -8.42
CA ALA A 39 18.77 -17.31 -7.35
C ALA A 39 19.49 -18.66 -7.54
N GLN A 40 20.81 -18.64 -7.52
CA GLN A 40 21.63 -19.83 -7.59
C GLN A 40 21.69 -20.51 -6.22
N TYR A 41 21.88 -21.84 -6.20
CA TYR A 41 22.05 -22.57 -4.95
C TYR A 41 23.33 -22.16 -4.23
N VAL A 42 23.19 -21.76 -2.99
CA VAL A 42 24.27 -21.52 -2.05
C VAL A 42 23.90 -22.21 -0.74
N GLY A 43 24.45 -23.40 -0.52
CA GLY A 43 24.22 -24.15 0.72
C GLY A 43 24.84 -23.46 1.92
N GLN A 44 24.39 -23.86 3.12
CA GLN A 44 24.96 -23.37 4.37
C GLN A 44 26.46 -23.63 4.44
N SER A 45 27.23 -22.60 4.79
CA SER A 45 28.68 -22.67 4.97
C SER A 45 29.16 -22.11 6.31
N THR A 46 28.31 -21.34 6.98
CA THR A 46 28.58 -20.71 8.27
C THR A 46 27.44 -21.04 9.26
N CYS A 47 27.59 -20.59 10.50
CA CYS A 47 26.48 -20.63 11.45
C CYS A 47 26.31 -19.26 12.12
N ASP A 48 25.19 -18.63 11.81
CA ASP A 48 24.71 -17.37 12.34
C ASP A 48 23.18 -17.42 12.27
N PRO A 49 22.52 -18.03 13.29
CA PRO A 49 21.08 -18.31 13.24
C PRO A 49 20.20 -17.07 13.40
N ASP A 50 20.76 -15.89 13.60
CA ASP A 50 20.00 -14.65 13.67
C ASP A 50 19.19 -14.44 12.39
N ALA A 51 17.88 -14.25 12.57
CA ALA A 51 16.95 -14.12 11.46
C ALA A 51 17.32 -12.93 10.56
N LYS A 52 17.52 -13.18 9.26
CA LYS A 52 17.91 -12.12 8.33
C LYS A 52 16.70 -11.27 7.92
N PRO A 53 16.88 -9.95 7.73
CA PRO A 53 15.78 -8.99 7.59
C PRO A 53 14.84 -9.29 6.42
N GLY A 54 15.33 -9.78 5.29
CA GLY A 54 14.47 -10.16 4.15
C GLY A 54 13.59 -11.38 4.43
N VAL A 55 14.09 -12.34 5.22
CA VAL A 55 13.30 -13.51 5.62
C VAL A 55 12.24 -13.12 6.64
N VAL A 56 12.60 -12.22 7.57
CA VAL A 56 11.65 -11.64 8.53
C VAL A 56 10.53 -10.91 7.78
N GLY A 57 10.87 -10.01 6.85
CA GLY A 57 9.88 -9.28 6.08
C GLY A 57 8.97 -10.19 5.24
N PHE A 58 9.50 -11.24 4.61
CA PHE A 58 8.68 -12.22 3.90
C PHE A 58 7.74 -13.00 4.85
N ARG A 59 8.21 -13.42 6.02
CA ARG A 59 7.38 -14.04 7.07
C ARG A 59 6.27 -13.09 7.51
N ASP A 60 6.57 -11.82 7.68
CA ASP A 60 5.63 -10.82 8.17
C ASP A 60 4.50 -10.56 7.16
N ILE A 61 4.78 -10.59 5.85
CA ILE A 61 3.76 -10.61 4.78
C ILE A 61 2.80 -11.79 4.97
N LEU A 62 3.31 -13.01 5.14
CA LEU A 62 2.46 -14.19 5.34
C LEU A 62 1.68 -14.12 6.67
N THR A 63 2.29 -13.55 7.70
CA THR A 63 1.64 -13.39 9.02
C THR A 63 0.50 -12.39 8.97
N ALA A 64 0.69 -11.27 8.26
CA ALA A 64 -0.34 -10.25 8.08
C ALA A 64 -1.57 -10.82 7.36
N GLU A 65 -1.34 -11.64 6.32
CA GLU A 65 -2.42 -12.20 5.51
C GLU A 65 -3.15 -13.36 6.23
N TYR A 66 -2.40 -14.33 6.74
CA TYR A 66 -2.99 -15.57 7.23
C TYR A 66 -3.00 -15.70 8.75
N GLY A 67 -2.48 -14.72 9.50
CA GLY A 67 -2.32 -14.80 10.96
C GLY A 67 -1.33 -15.90 11.40
N ARG A 68 -0.50 -16.39 10.47
CA ARG A 68 0.46 -17.49 10.70
C ARG A 68 1.84 -17.09 10.24
N GLY A 69 2.78 -17.12 11.14
CA GLY A 69 4.21 -16.90 10.86
C GLY A 69 4.95 -18.19 10.50
N GLY A 70 6.17 -18.32 11.02
CA GLY A 70 7.01 -19.49 10.77
C GLY A 70 8.33 -19.42 11.52
N GLY A 71 9.06 -20.55 11.52
CA GLY A 71 10.38 -20.67 12.11
C GLY A 71 11.49 -20.27 11.14
N ILE A 72 12.36 -19.35 11.53
CA ILE A 72 13.50 -18.91 10.69
C ILE A 72 14.80 -19.56 11.17
N SER A 73 15.05 -19.55 12.46
CA SER A 73 16.35 -19.91 13.05
C SER A 73 16.42 -21.38 13.45
N ARG A 74 17.63 -21.94 13.43
CA ARG A 74 17.96 -23.25 13.95
C ARG A 74 19.34 -23.20 14.60
N GLU A 75 19.48 -23.77 15.81
CA GLU A 75 20.73 -23.79 16.53
C GLU A 75 21.85 -24.51 15.76
N CYS A 76 23.07 -24.09 15.96
CA CYS A 76 24.24 -24.56 15.22
C CYS A 76 24.53 -26.06 15.41
N ASP A 77 24.21 -26.61 16.56
CA ASP A 77 24.41 -28.01 16.91
C ASP A 77 23.26 -28.94 16.51
N GLN A 78 22.14 -28.39 16.00
CA GLN A 78 20.96 -29.14 15.63
C GLN A 78 21.00 -29.65 14.20
N GLY A 79 20.96 -30.97 14.01
CA GLY A 79 20.80 -31.62 12.69
C GLY A 79 21.95 -31.35 11.72
N GLY A 80 21.72 -31.68 10.43
CA GLY A 80 22.70 -31.47 9.35
C GLY A 80 22.79 -30.05 8.84
N GLN A 81 23.33 -29.89 7.63
CA GLN A 81 23.42 -28.64 6.90
C GLN A 81 21.99 -28.06 6.66
N SER A 82 21.84 -26.78 6.88
CA SER A 82 20.54 -26.08 6.73
C SER A 82 20.70 -24.56 6.72
N GLU A 83 20.03 -23.88 5.81
CA GLU A 83 20.01 -22.43 5.71
C GLU A 83 19.34 -21.75 6.92
N HIS A 84 18.56 -22.48 7.73
CA HIS A 84 18.07 -22.01 9.02
C HIS A 84 19.19 -21.67 10.00
N LYS A 85 20.34 -22.35 9.90
CA LYS A 85 21.53 -22.07 10.72
C LYS A 85 22.25 -20.78 10.31
N GLU A 86 21.83 -20.19 9.18
CA GLU A 86 22.29 -18.89 8.70
C GLU A 86 21.17 -17.83 8.73
N GLY A 87 20.03 -18.13 9.38
CA GLY A 87 18.88 -17.24 9.48
C GLY A 87 18.24 -16.86 8.14
N ARG A 88 18.49 -17.64 7.08
CA ARG A 88 18.03 -17.36 5.71
C ARG A 88 17.09 -18.43 5.13
N ALA A 89 16.37 -19.15 5.97
CA ALA A 89 15.26 -20.02 5.59
C ALA A 89 14.04 -19.74 6.44
N LEU A 90 12.86 -20.07 5.96
CA LEU A 90 11.58 -19.95 6.64
C LEU A 90 10.80 -21.24 6.48
N ASP A 91 10.36 -21.82 7.60
CA ASP A 91 9.34 -22.87 7.66
C ASP A 91 8.00 -22.20 7.95
N ALA A 92 7.24 -21.82 6.92
CA ALA A 92 5.94 -21.15 7.06
C ALA A 92 4.85 -22.19 7.40
N TRP A 93 4.11 -21.97 8.46
CA TRP A 93 3.18 -22.98 9.00
C TRP A 93 1.88 -23.08 8.20
N PHE A 94 1.86 -24.02 7.28
CA PHE A 94 0.70 -24.47 6.53
C PHE A 94 0.63 -26.00 6.57
N ASP A 95 -0.54 -26.55 6.85
CA ASP A 95 -0.76 -27.99 6.94
C ASP A 95 -1.46 -28.50 5.66
N ALA A 96 -0.80 -29.37 4.90
CA ALA A 96 -1.31 -29.97 3.68
C ALA A 96 -2.51 -30.91 3.90
N THR A 97 -2.72 -31.38 5.14
CA THR A 97 -3.87 -32.20 5.52
C THR A 97 -5.10 -31.37 5.88
N ASN A 98 -4.93 -30.10 6.20
CA ASN A 98 -6.00 -29.15 6.46
C ASN A 98 -6.42 -28.47 5.13
N ALA A 99 -7.66 -28.66 4.72
CA ALA A 99 -8.15 -28.17 3.42
C ALA A 99 -8.01 -26.65 3.25
N THR A 100 -8.32 -25.86 4.29
CA THR A 100 -8.19 -24.39 4.27
C THR A 100 -6.74 -23.97 4.16
N GLN A 101 -5.84 -24.51 4.98
CA GLN A 101 -4.42 -24.16 4.95
C GLN A 101 -3.74 -24.61 3.66
N LYS A 102 -4.15 -25.76 3.10
CA LYS A 102 -3.69 -26.21 1.78
C LYS A 102 -4.11 -25.26 0.65
N ALA A 103 -5.34 -24.72 0.71
CA ALA A 103 -5.79 -23.71 -0.25
C ALA A 103 -4.98 -22.42 -0.12
N GLN A 104 -4.75 -21.94 1.10
CA GLN A 104 -3.92 -20.76 1.39
C GLN A 104 -2.45 -20.96 0.95
N ALA A 105 -1.88 -22.14 1.17
CA ALA A 105 -0.57 -22.49 0.64
C ALA A 105 -0.53 -22.41 -0.91
N ALA A 106 -1.59 -22.84 -1.58
CA ALA A 106 -1.71 -22.71 -3.03
C ALA A 106 -1.80 -21.26 -3.48
N GLU A 107 -2.49 -20.39 -2.73
CA GLU A 107 -2.54 -18.94 -2.98
C GLU A 107 -1.14 -18.31 -2.88
N VAL A 108 -0.38 -18.61 -1.81
CA VAL A 108 1.01 -18.14 -1.64
C VAL A 108 1.87 -18.59 -2.83
N LEU A 109 1.79 -19.86 -3.21
CA LEU A 109 2.59 -20.39 -4.31
C LEU A 109 2.17 -19.75 -5.64
N ASN A 110 0.88 -19.62 -5.92
CA ASN A 110 0.39 -18.97 -7.14
C ASN A 110 0.85 -17.50 -7.19
N TRP A 111 0.76 -16.77 -6.08
CA TRP A 111 1.24 -15.40 -5.95
C TRP A 111 2.75 -15.29 -6.24
N LEU A 112 3.57 -16.19 -5.67
CA LEU A 112 5.02 -16.22 -5.90
C LEU A 112 5.39 -16.52 -7.35
N PHE A 113 4.66 -17.47 -7.98
CA PHE A 113 4.96 -17.95 -9.32
C PHE A 113 4.30 -17.14 -10.44
N ALA A 114 3.47 -16.16 -10.12
CA ALA A 114 2.82 -15.31 -11.11
C ALA A 114 3.84 -14.65 -12.05
N THR A 115 3.46 -14.54 -13.31
CA THR A 115 4.17 -13.71 -14.30
C THR A 115 3.74 -12.27 -14.10
N ASP A 116 4.70 -11.33 -14.05
CA ASP A 116 4.39 -9.91 -13.90
C ASP A 116 3.96 -9.26 -15.24
N GLN A 117 3.56 -7.99 -15.19
CA GLN A 117 3.09 -7.22 -16.35
C GLN A 117 4.18 -7.02 -17.44
N HIS A 118 5.43 -7.31 -17.15
CA HIS A 118 6.56 -7.24 -18.09
C HIS A 118 6.90 -8.59 -18.73
N GLY A 119 6.10 -9.65 -18.45
CA GLY A 119 6.32 -10.99 -18.95
C GLY A 119 7.39 -11.78 -18.17
N ASN A 120 7.83 -11.30 -17.02
CA ASN A 120 8.80 -12.00 -16.18
C ASN A 120 8.12 -13.18 -15.47
N THR A 121 8.45 -14.39 -15.83
CA THR A 121 7.95 -15.59 -15.17
C THR A 121 8.52 -15.76 -13.77
N HIS A 122 7.72 -16.32 -12.83
CA HIS A 122 8.08 -16.54 -11.43
C HIS A 122 8.59 -15.23 -10.75
N ALA A 123 7.91 -14.11 -11.04
CA ALA A 123 8.45 -12.78 -10.77
C ALA A 123 8.77 -12.58 -9.29
N ARG A 124 7.87 -12.94 -8.39
CA ARG A 124 8.08 -12.71 -6.95
C ARG A 124 9.09 -13.66 -6.34
N VAL A 125 9.18 -14.92 -6.79
CA VAL A 125 10.26 -15.83 -6.38
C VAL A 125 11.64 -15.23 -6.66
N ARG A 126 11.81 -14.63 -7.85
CA ARG A 126 13.05 -13.96 -8.27
C ARG A 126 13.30 -12.71 -7.44
N ARG A 127 12.29 -11.86 -7.28
CA ARG A 127 12.39 -10.59 -6.52
C ARG A 127 12.67 -10.80 -5.03
N PHE A 128 12.15 -11.86 -4.42
CA PHE A 128 12.52 -12.24 -3.05
C PHE A 128 13.88 -12.94 -2.95
N GLY A 129 14.46 -13.38 -4.07
CA GLY A 129 15.72 -14.13 -4.08
C GLY A 129 15.59 -15.52 -3.48
N ILE A 130 14.43 -16.19 -3.66
CA ILE A 130 14.18 -17.55 -3.19
C ILE A 130 14.96 -18.52 -4.06
N MET A 131 15.78 -19.39 -3.44
CA MET A 131 16.58 -20.40 -4.12
C MET A 131 15.77 -21.68 -4.39
N TYR A 132 15.00 -22.13 -3.42
CA TYR A 132 14.12 -23.27 -3.56
C TYR A 132 12.98 -23.23 -2.55
N ILE A 133 11.93 -23.99 -2.87
CA ILE A 133 10.72 -24.16 -2.07
C ILE A 133 10.43 -25.65 -1.94
N ILE A 134 10.15 -26.15 -0.73
CA ILE A 134 9.70 -27.52 -0.50
C ILE A 134 8.30 -27.49 0.11
N TRP A 135 7.38 -28.24 -0.46
CA TRP A 135 6.01 -28.34 0.01
C TRP A 135 5.38 -29.67 -0.39
N ASN A 136 4.77 -30.34 0.56
CA ASN A 136 3.93 -31.50 0.36
C ASN A 136 4.55 -32.54 -0.62
N HIS A 137 5.71 -33.10 -0.25
CA HIS A 137 6.49 -34.07 -1.01
C HIS A 137 7.09 -33.57 -2.34
N GLN A 138 7.07 -32.26 -2.58
CA GLN A 138 7.61 -31.67 -3.81
C GLN A 138 8.64 -30.59 -3.51
N ILE A 139 9.57 -30.37 -4.44
CA ILE A 139 10.55 -29.31 -4.42
C ILE A 139 10.58 -28.57 -5.75
N TRP A 140 10.61 -27.26 -5.69
CA TRP A 140 10.88 -26.40 -6.82
C TRP A 140 12.20 -25.63 -6.57
N ARG A 141 13.01 -25.48 -7.62
CA ARG A 141 14.33 -24.85 -7.52
C ARG A 141 14.45 -23.72 -8.52
N ALA A 142 14.85 -22.51 -8.08
CA ALA A 142 15.06 -21.36 -8.96
C ALA A 142 16.16 -21.63 -9.99
N TYR A 143 17.27 -22.24 -9.57
CA TYR A 143 18.41 -22.59 -10.42
C TYR A 143 18.13 -23.76 -11.40
N GLU A 144 16.97 -24.39 -11.31
CA GLU A 144 16.45 -25.41 -12.21
C GLU A 144 15.00 -25.13 -12.62
N SER A 145 14.63 -23.85 -12.73
CA SER A 145 13.24 -23.40 -12.88
C SER A 145 12.50 -24.04 -14.06
N SER A 146 13.22 -24.39 -15.14
CA SER A 146 12.65 -25.06 -16.31
C SER A 146 12.17 -26.50 -16.04
N LYS A 147 12.62 -27.12 -14.95
CA LYS A 147 12.19 -28.48 -14.56
C LYS A 147 10.84 -28.49 -13.81
N GLY A 148 10.35 -27.31 -13.35
CA GLY A 148 9.16 -27.20 -12.53
C GLY A 148 9.27 -27.91 -11.18
N TRP A 149 8.13 -28.27 -10.61
CA TRP A 149 8.04 -29.05 -9.37
C TRP A 149 8.49 -30.48 -9.58
N GLN A 150 9.32 -30.98 -8.68
CA GLN A 150 9.87 -32.34 -8.71
C GLN A 150 9.60 -33.07 -7.39
N THR A 151 9.58 -34.38 -7.40
CA THR A 151 9.44 -35.21 -6.20
C THR A 151 10.58 -34.90 -5.24
N TYR A 152 10.23 -34.57 -4.00
CA TYR A 152 11.18 -34.39 -2.91
C TYR A 152 11.38 -35.72 -2.18
N THR A 153 12.63 -36.18 -2.08
CA THR A 153 13.01 -37.48 -1.49
C THR A 153 13.71 -37.36 -0.15
N GLY A 154 13.78 -36.15 0.44
CA GLY A 154 14.37 -35.93 1.76
C GLY A 154 13.52 -36.54 2.87
N ALA A 155 14.12 -36.69 4.05
CA ALA A 155 13.49 -37.36 5.20
C ALA A 155 12.22 -36.65 5.74
N ASN A 156 12.16 -35.31 5.68
CA ASN A 156 10.96 -34.54 6.06
C ASN A 156 10.12 -34.24 4.81
N PRO A 157 8.88 -34.75 4.69
CA PRO A 157 8.04 -34.54 3.52
C PRO A 157 7.44 -33.13 3.40
N HIS A 158 7.62 -32.23 4.39
CA HIS A 158 7.08 -30.87 4.43
C HIS A 158 5.56 -30.81 4.21
N THR A 159 4.81 -31.61 4.96
CA THR A 159 3.35 -31.62 4.93
C THR A 159 2.72 -30.68 5.94
N ASP A 160 3.47 -30.21 6.92
CA ASP A 160 3.06 -29.35 8.03
C ASP A 160 3.58 -27.91 7.91
N HIS A 161 4.43 -27.63 6.91
CA HIS A 161 4.92 -26.28 6.59
C HIS A 161 5.43 -26.19 5.15
N ILE A 162 5.44 -24.97 4.61
CA ILE A 162 6.17 -24.66 3.36
C ILE A 162 7.57 -24.19 3.78
N HIS A 163 8.60 -24.86 3.28
CA HIS A 163 9.98 -24.45 3.46
C HIS A 163 10.43 -23.55 2.32
N PHE A 164 10.97 -22.38 2.66
CA PHE A 164 11.58 -21.40 1.74
C PHE A 164 13.04 -21.20 2.11
N SER A 165 13.95 -21.32 1.14
CA SER A 165 15.35 -20.96 1.30
C SER A 165 15.72 -19.77 0.43
N PHE A 166 16.42 -18.81 1.00
CA PHE A 166 16.77 -17.54 0.37
C PHE A 166 18.26 -17.47 0.04
N SER A 167 18.58 -16.81 -1.07
CA SER A 167 19.93 -16.34 -1.35
C SER A 167 20.36 -15.31 -0.31
N TRP A 168 21.67 -15.03 -0.22
CA TRP A 168 22.13 -13.98 0.68
C TRP A 168 21.61 -12.60 0.29
N ALA A 169 21.44 -12.31 -1.00
CA ALA A 169 20.84 -11.06 -1.47
C ALA A 169 19.37 -10.94 -1.00
N GLY A 170 18.56 -11.98 -1.21
CA GLY A 170 17.18 -11.99 -0.72
C GLY A 170 17.08 -11.88 0.79
N ALA A 171 17.90 -12.65 1.51
CA ALA A 171 17.92 -12.64 2.98
C ALA A 171 18.31 -11.29 3.59
N ARG A 172 19.12 -10.48 2.88
CA ARG A 172 19.62 -9.17 3.32
C ARG A 172 18.84 -7.97 2.77
N LYS A 173 17.67 -8.17 2.17
CA LYS A 173 16.90 -7.11 1.49
C LYS A 173 17.68 -6.40 0.36
N GLN A 174 18.45 -7.14 -0.45
CA GLN A 174 19.28 -6.62 -1.54
C GLN A 174 18.73 -6.99 -2.93
N THR A 175 17.58 -7.63 -2.98
CA THR A 175 16.89 -8.00 -4.23
C THR A 175 15.79 -6.99 -4.56
N THR A 176 15.30 -7.03 -5.79
CA THR A 176 14.37 -6.03 -6.32
C THR A 176 13.00 -6.00 -5.60
N TRP A 177 12.64 -6.96 -4.79
CA TRP A 177 11.49 -6.82 -3.89
C TRP A 177 11.68 -5.71 -2.85
N TRP A 178 12.92 -5.50 -2.40
CA TRP A 178 13.28 -4.60 -1.31
C TRP A 178 13.97 -3.32 -1.78
N THR A 179 14.63 -3.36 -2.94
CA THR A 179 15.47 -2.26 -3.44
C THR A 179 14.90 -1.59 -4.67
N SER A 180 14.04 -2.27 -5.42
CA SER A 180 13.24 -1.54 -6.39
C SER A 180 12.16 -0.86 -5.61
N THR A 181 12.07 0.45 -5.75
CA THR A 181 10.81 1.10 -5.49
C THR A 181 9.77 0.35 -6.31
N PRO A 182 8.76 -0.30 -5.68
CA PRO A 182 7.60 -0.60 -6.46
C PRO A 182 7.26 0.74 -7.08
N ARG A 183 7.20 0.81 -8.39
CA ARG A 183 6.58 1.97 -8.97
C ARG A 183 5.25 2.07 -8.23
N SER A 184 5.05 3.15 -7.51
CA SER A 184 3.74 3.58 -7.08
C SER A 184 2.92 3.91 -8.32
N LEU A 185 2.82 2.91 -9.23
CA LEU A 185 2.01 2.99 -10.44
C LEU A 185 0.54 2.85 -10.11
N ALA A 186 0.23 2.69 -8.84
CA ALA A 186 -1.12 2.48 -8.40
C ALA A 186 -1.39 2.95 -6.97
N ALA A 187 -0.41 3.50 -6.24
CA ALA A 187 -0.70 3.95 -4.88
C ALA A 187 -1.82 5.01 -4.86
N GLU A 188 -2.00 5.73 -5.94
CA GLU A 188 -2.97 6.82 -6.10
C GLU A 188 -3.91 6.65 -7.31
N SER A 189 -3.70 5.61 -8.15
CA SER A 189 -4.65 5.24 -9.20
C SER A 189 -5.84 4.51 -8.63
N VAL A 190 -7.02 5.04 -8.82
CA VAL A 190 -8.28 4.41 -8.40
C VAL A 190 -8.92 3.56 -9.48
N ASN A 191 -8.55 3.76 -10.74
CA ASN A 191 -9.11 3.03 -11.89
C ASN A 191 -8.27 1.82 -12.31
N GLY A 192 -7.09 1.62 -11.68
CA GLY A 192 -6.19 0.50 -11.92
C GLY A 192 -5.32 0.63 -13.17
N ASP A 193 -5.19 1.83 -13.73
CA ASP A 193 -4.21 2.11 -14.78
C ASP A 193 -2.87 2.60 -14.17
N LYS A 194 -1.98 3.18 -14.95
CA LYS A 194 -0.67 3.62 -14.48
C LYS A 194 -0.58 5.13 -14.21
N TYR A 195 -1.69 5.83 -14.27
CA TYR A 195 -1.77 7.26 -14.07
C TYR A 195 -2.57 7.53 -12.81
N ASP A 196 -2.11 8.42 -11.97
CA ASP A 196 -2.86 8.79 -10.80
C ASP A 196 -4.08 9.61 -11.17
N ASP A 197 -5.16 9.38 -10.43
CA ASP A 197 -6.46 9.94 -10.71
C ASP A 197 -6.80 11.05 -9.71
N LEU A 198 -7.29 12.19 -10.20
CA LEU A 198 -7.77 13.24 -9.33
C LEU A 198 -9.20 12.92 -8.85
N LEU A 199 -9.38 12.84 -7.55
CA LEU A 199 -10.69 12.76 -6.93
C LEU A 199 -11.12 14.15 -6.42
N ALA A 200 -12.38 14.49 -6.67
CA ALA A 200 -12.95 15.73 -6.16
C ALA A 200 -14.44 15.58 -5.83
N VAL A 201 -14.86 16.24 -4.76
CA VAL A 201 -16.29 16.38 -4.43
C VAL A 201 -16.81 17.63 -5.11
N ASP A 202 -17.82 17.47 -5.95
CA ASP A 202 -18.48 18.59 -6.61
C ASP A 202 -19.41 19.37 -5.66
N PRO A 203 -19.92 20.54 -6.09
CA PRO A 203 -20.79 21.36 -5.24
C PRO A 203 -22.08 20.67 -4.78
N ASP A 204 -22.53 19.63 -5.48
CA ASP A 204 -23.73 18.86 -5.15
C ASP A 204 -23.42 17.73 -4.13
N GLY A 205 -22.16 17.55 -3.77
CA GLY A 205 -21.71 16.52 -2.83
C GLY A 205 -21.53 15.14 -3.46
N THR A 206 -21.33 15.08 -4.78
CA THR A 206 -20.95 13.86 -5.49
C THR A 206 -19.44 13.77 -5.60
N LEU A 207 -18.86 12.64 -5.22
CA LEU A 207 -17.45 12.35 -5.47
C LEU A 207 -17.27 11.91 -6.91
N ARG A 208 -16.32 12.53 -7.58
CA ARG A 208 -15.98 12.29 -8.99
C ARG A 208 -14.53 11.88 -9.12
N ILE A 209 -14.26 11.01 -10.09
CA ILE A 209 -12.91 10.66 -10.54
C ILE A 209 -12.63 11.37 -11.87
N TYR A 210 -11.45 11.91 -12.02
CA TYR A 210 -10.86 12.50 -13.21
C TYR A 210 -9.59 11.73 -13.55
N PRO A 211 -9.64 10.74 -14.48
CA PRO A 211 -8.51 9.89 -14.80
C PRO A 211 -7.31 10.66 -15.31
N GLY A 212 -6.13 10.37 -14.79
CA GLY A 212 -4.86 10.86 -15.31
C GLY A 212 -4.57 10.35 -16.71
N THR A 213 -3.64 10.98 -17.41
CA THR A 213 -3.26 10.60 -18.79
C THR A 213 -1.76 10.75 -19.02
N ALA A 214 -1.21 10.04 -20.01
CA ALA A 214 0.19 10.11 -20.41
C ALA A 214 0.73 11.52 -20.71
N THR A 215 -0.15 12.49 -20.94
CA THR A 215 0.22 13.88 -21.21
C THR A 215 0.17 14.78 -19.98
N GLY A 216 -0.09 14.18 -18.80
CA GLY A 216 -0.26 14.92 -17.55
C GLY A 216 -1.49 15.82 -17.55
N THR A 217 -2.56 15.38 -18.18
CA THR A 217 -3.89 16.03 -18.17
C THR A 217 -4.91 15.04 -17.62
N PHE A 218 -6.15 15.48 -17.46
CA PHE A 218 -7.22 14.60 -16.98
C PHE A 218 -8.20 14.25 -18.08
N GLY A 219 -8.70 13.02 -18.06
CA GLY A 219 -9.78 12.55 -18.91
C GLY A 219 -11.14 13.06 -18.48
N GLY A 220 -12.20 12.58 -19.16
CA GLY A 220 -13.58 12.88 -18.79
C GLY A 220 -13.91 12.29 -17.41
N SER A 221 -14.62 13.06 -16.57
CA SER A 221 -15.00 12.62 -15.22
C SER A 221 -16.08 11.56 -15.22
N SER A 222 -16.05 10.70 -14.20
CA SER A 222 -17.12 9.76 -13.86
C SER A 222 -17.54 9.93 -12.40
N ASP A 223 -18.81 9.64 -12.10
CA ASP A 223 -19.34 9.71 -10.75
C ASP A 223 -18.99 8.43 -9.99
N ILE A 224 -18.35 8.58 -8.80
CA ILE A 224 -18.20 7.49 -7.83
C ILE A 224 -19.49 7.36 -7.03
N GLY A 225 -20.10 8.50 -6.63
CA GLY A 225 -21.39 8.51 -5.97
C GLY A 225 -21.65 9.74 -5.10
N PRO A 226 -22.91 9.96 -4.70
CA PRO A 226 -23.33 11.09 -3.86
C PRO A 226 -23.07 10.83 -2.37
N GLY A 227 -23.26 11.87 -1.55
CA GLY A 227 -23.25 11.78 -0.08
C GLY A 227 -21.94 12.18 0.57
N TRP A 228 -21.06 12.88 -0.14
CA TRP A 228 -19.75 13.28 0.35
C TRP A 228 -19.71 14.67 1.02
N SER A 229 -20.82 15.40 1.01
CA SER A 229 -20.92 16.71 1.70
C SER A 229 -20.55 16.67 3.19
N PRO A 230 -20.89 15.63 3.99
CA PRO A 230 -20.55 15.58 5.41
C PRO A 230 -19.07 15.34 5.73
N TYR A 231 -18.26 14.90 4.75
CA TYR A 231 -16.85 14.62 4.96
C TYR A 231 -16.05 15.90 4.76
N ASN A 232 -15.31 16.31 5.79
CA ASN A 232 -14.55 17.55 5.79
C ASN A 232 -13.10 17.38 5.28
N ARG A 233 -12.57 16.16 5.33
CA ARG A 233 -11.26 15.76 4.78
C ARG A 233 -11.43 14.43 4.07
N ILE A 234 -10.77 14.28 2.94
CA ILE A 234 -10.75 13.06 2.13
C ILE A 234 -9.31 12.83 1.71
N GLY A 235 -8.77 11.67 2.04
CA GLY A 235 -7.43 11.23 1.63
C GLY A 235 -7.53 10.01 0.74
N VAL A 236 -6.57 9.86 -0.16
CA VAL A 236 -6.50 8.78 -1.15
C VAL A 236 -5.13 8.13 -1.08
N GLY A 237 -5.06 6.81 -1.07
CA GLY A 237 -3.80 6.07 -1.06
C GLY A 237 -4.02 4.57 -0.89
N ASP A 238 -3.08 3.76 -1.35
CA ASP A 238 -3.16 2.30 -1.22
C ASP A 238 -2.85 1.86 0.21
N THR A 239 -3.88 1.76 1.06
CA THR A 239 -3.72 1.44 2.48
C THR A 239 -3.43 -0.03 2.75
N ASN A 240 -3.64 -0.92 1.77
CA ASN A 240 -3.57 -2.37 1.97
C ASN A 240 -2.52 -3.07 1.09
N ALA A 241 -1.80 -2.33 0.26
CA ALA A 241 -0.79 -2.80 -0.68
C ALA A 241 -1.36 -3.75 -1.75
N ASP A 242 -2.61 -3.54 -2.19
CA ASP A 242 -3.21 -4.33 -3.28
C ASP A 242 -3.04 -3.70 -4.67
N GLY A 243 -2.46 -2.50 -4.72
CA GLY A 243 -2.20 -1.77 -5.94
C GLY A 243 -3.36 -0.89 -6.41
N SER A 244 -4.35 -0.65 -5.55
CA SER A 244 -5.50 0.22 -5.84
C SER A 244 -5.67 1.24 -4.72
N ALA A 245 -5.73 2.52 -5.06
CA ALA A 245 -5.89 3.56 -4.05
C ALA A 245 -7.27 3.50 -3.39
N ASP A 246 -7.26 3.44 -2.06
CA ASP A 246 -8.42 3.45 -1.19
C ASP A 246 -8.80 4.88 -0.79
N ILE A 247 -9.93 5.07 -0.12
CA ILE A 247 -10.35 6.38 0.40
C ILE A 247 -10.47 6.35 1.92
N LEU A 248 -9.84 7.31 2.57
CA LEU A 248 -10.03 7.68 3.97
C LEU A 248 -10.78 9.00 4.05
N ALA A 249 -11.76 9.13 4.92
CA ALA A 249 -12.44 10.42 5.10
C ALA A 249 -12.88 10.64 6.55
N THR A 250 -12.76 11.89 7.01
CA THR A 250 -13.19 12.30 8.34
C THR A 250 -14.44 13.17 8.30
N LYS A 251 -15.24 13.12 9.37
CA LYS A 251 -16.33 14.05 9.62
C LYS A 251 -16.00 15.01 10.76
N ALA A 252 -16.79 16.06 10.88
CA ALA A 252 -16.65 17.05 11.95
C ALA A 252 -16.81 16.47 13.37
N ASP A 253 -17.47 15.34 13.53
CA ASP A 253 -17.60 14.63 14.81
C ASP A 253 -16.33 13.83 15.18
N GLY A 254 -15.33 13.81 14.31
CA GLY A 254 -14.06 13.11 14.49
C GLY A 254 -14.13 11.63 14.15
N SER A 255 -15.19 11.16 13.52
CA SER A 255 -15.23 9.80 12.97
C SER A 255 -14.33 9.68 11.72
N LEU A 256 -13.56 8.59 11.62
CA LEU A 256 -12.79 8.20 10.45
C LEU A 256 -13.49 7.06 9.72
N HIS A 257 -13.63 7.20 8.43
CA HIS A 257 -14.31 6.28 7.55
C HIS A 257 -13.35 5.79 6.47
N TYR A 258 -13.57 4.57 5.99
CA TYR A 258 -12.74 3.92 5.00
C TYR A 258 -13.56 3.28 3.90
N TRP A 259 -13.09 3.41 2.66
CA TRP A 259 -13.63 2.72 1.49
C TRP A 259 -12.49 1.98 0.81
N HIS A 260 -12.61 0.66 0.81
CA HIS A 260 -11.72 -0.21 0.06
C HIS A 260 -12.05 -0.14 -1.42
N ASN A 261 -11.03 0.08 -2.25
CA ASN A 261 -11.13 0.00 -3.69
C ASN A 261 -10.75 -1.41 -4.16
N SER A 262 -11.69 -2.11 -4.77
CA SER A 262 -11.42 -3.44 -5.36
C SER A 262 -10.84 -3.37 -6.78
N GLY A 263 -10.34 -2.21 -7.21
CA GLY A 263 -9.91 -1.88 -8.56
C GLY A 263 -11.03 -1.26 -9.42
N GLN A 264 -10.64 -0.54 -10.46
CA GLN A 264 -11.54 0.09 -11.42
C GLN A 264 -12.56 1.07 -10.78
N ALA A 265 -12.12 1.85 -9.79
CA ALA A 265 -12.93 2.81 -9.04
C ALA A 265 -14.19 2.20 -8.38
N THR A 266 -14.10 0.95 -7.95
CA THR A 266 -15.19 0.25 -7.27
C THR A 266 -14.92 0.19 -5.78
N PHE A 267 -15.69 0.97 -5.01
CA PHE A 267 -15.48 1.19 -3.59
C PHE A 267 -16.47 0.44 -2.71
N GLU A 268 -15.96 -0.30 -1.73
CA GLU A 268 -16.73 -0.92 -0.65
C GLU A 268 -16.50 -0.14 0.64
N ARG A 269 -17.58 0.42 1.21
CA ARG A 269 -17.48 1.11 2.48
C ARG A 269 -17.30 0.12 3.62
N ILE A 270 -16.20 0.26 4.35
CA ILE A 270 -15.99 -0.44 5.62
C ILE A 270 -16.54 0.44 6.76
N PRO A 271 -17.34 -0.11 7.70
CA PRO A 271 -17.87 0.67 8.81
C PRO A 271 -16.77 1.35 9.64
N ASP A 272 -17.16 2.40 10.35
CA ASP A 272 -16.31 3.34 11.09
C ASP A 272 -15.07 2.70 11.72
N ILE A 273 -13.90 3.12 11.21
CA ILE A 273 -12.61 2.51 11.56
C ILE A 273 -11.86 3.28 12.67
N GLY A 274 -12.35 4.45 13.06
CA GLY A 274 -11.70 5.25 14.09
C GLY A 274 -12.53 6.44 14.57
N SER A 275 -12.08 7.02 15.67
CA SER A 275 -12.65 8.23 16.27
C SER A 275 -11.56 9.12 16.83
N GLY A 276 -11.89 10.38 17.17
CA GLY A 276 -10.93 11.33 17.72
C GLY A 276 -10.18 12.17 16.66
N TRP A 277 -10.52 12.03 15.38
CA TRP A 277 -9.86 12.75 14.28
C TRP A 277 -10.27 14.22 14.16
N HIS A 278 -11.13 14.74 15.03
CA HIS A 278 -11.52 16.15 15.04
C HIS A 278 -10.36 17.11 15.39
N THR A 279 -9.30 16.62 16.03
CA THR A 279 -8.10 17.40 16.31
C THR A 279 -7.08 17.40 15.16
N VAL A 280 -7.20 16.45 14.23
CA VAL A 280 -6.36 16.39 13.04
C VAL A 280 -6.93 17.35 12.00
N GLU A 281 -6.32 18.53 11.91
CA GLU A 281 -6.82 19.62 11.07
C GLU A 281 -6.53 19.41 9.58
N TRP A 282 -5.51 18.64 9.26
CA TRP A 282 -5.09 18.28 7.90
C TRP A 282 -4.35 16.95 7.90
N PHE A 283 -4.48 16.15 6.85
CA PHE A 283 -3.69 14.94 6.68
C PHE A 283 -3.43 14.61 5.22
N ALA A 284 -2.32 13.90 4.96
CA ALA A 284 -1.97 13.24 3.70
C ALA A 284 -1.93 11.72 3.92
N VAL A 285 -2.18 10.97 2.84
CA VAL A 285 -2.20 9.50 2.84
C VAL A 285 -1.12 9.02 1.87
N LEU A 286 0.00 8.48 2.39
CA LEU A 286 1.16 8.10 1.60
C LEU A 286 2.01 7.08 2.38
N ASP A 287 2.81 6.28 1.69
CA ASP A 287 3.78 5.38 2.35
C ASP A 287 5.03 6.18 2.76
N VAL A 288 5.24 6.41 4.07
CA VAL A 288 6.41 7.14 4.59
C VAL A 288 7.45 6.22 5.26
N ASN A 289 7.23 4.90 5.22
CA ASN A 289 8.13 3.94 5.84
C ASN A 289 8.64 2.85 4.89
N GLY A 290 8.26 2.89 3.61
CA GLY A 290 8.70 1.96 2.58
C GLY A 290 8.12 0.55 2.72
N ASP A 291 6.96 0.37 3.41
CA ASP A 291 6.33 -0.94 3.60
C ASP A 291 5.25 -1.26 2.55
N ASN A 292 5.06 -0.38 1.58
CA ASN A 292 4.07 -0.39 0.51
C ASN A 292 2.61 -0.29 0.98
N ARG A 293 2.36 0.23 2.17
CA ARG A 293 1.04 0.60 2.63
C ARG A 293 1.01 2.08 2.91
N ALA A 294 -0.03 2.72 2.42
CA ALA A 294 -0.19 4.12 2.76
C ALA A 294 -0.42 4.27 4.28
N ASP A 295 0.36 5.15 4.85
CA ASP A 295 0.26 5.67 6.19
C ASP A 295 -0.61 6.93 6.19
N VAL A 296 -0.87 7.51 7.35
CA VAL A 296 -1.40 8.87 7.47
C VAL A 296 -0.37 9.75 8.14
N VAL A 297 -0.07 10.88 7.53
CA VAL A 297 0.66 11.98 8.16
C VAL A 297 -0.34 13.08 8.45
N GLY A 298 -0.54 13.42 9.73
CA GLY A 298 -1.60 14.32 10.16
C GLY A 298 -1.11 15.45 11.05
N ARG A 299 -1.64 16.66 10.83
CA ARG A 299 -1.37 17.84 11.65
C ARG A 299 -2.42 18.01 12.74
N ASP A 300 -1.96 18.10 13.97
CA ASP A 300 -2.75 18.36 15.18
C ASP A 300 -2.18 19.64 15.85
N GLY A 301 -2.79 20.79 15.59
CA GLY A 301 -2.27 22.11 15.97
C GLY A 301 -0.93 22.43 15.29
N ASP A 302 0.11 22.65 16.11
CA ASP A 302 1.47 22.92 15.63
C ASP A 302 2.31 21.67 15.37
N ARG A 303 1.75 20.47 15.61
CA ARG A 303 2.47 19.21 15.59
C ARG A 303 2.09 18.35 14.42
N LEU A 304 3.08 17.70 13.83
CA LEU A 304 2.90 16.64 12.85
C LEU A 304 3.04 15.28 13.51
N TYR A 305 2.14 14.38 13.16
CA TYR A 305 2.15 12.99 13.61
C TYR A 305 2.08 12.04 12.42
N TRP A 306 2.76 10.92 12.56
CA TRP A 306 2.68 9.79 11.66
C TRP A 306 1.84 8.67 12.30
N TYR A 307 0.89 8.13 11.55
CA TYR A 307 0.03 7.01 11.90
C TYR A 307 0.37 5.84 10.99
N PRO A 308 1.25 4.88 11.43
CA PRO A 308 1.67 3.76 10.59
C PRO A 308 0.50 2.88 10.16
N GLY A 309 0.38 2.64 8.85
CA GLY A 309 -0.64 1.79 8.26
C GLY A 309 -0.47 0.32 8.62
N LYS A 310 -1.58 -0.37 8.88
CA LYS A 310 -1.65 -1.82 9.12
C LYS A 310 -2.46 -2.55 8.06
N GLY A 311 -2.88 -1.84 7.04
CA GLY A 311 -3.79 -2.31 6.02
C GLY A 311 -5.26 -2.05 6.35
N ARG A 312 -6.08 -1.93 5.30
CA ARG A 312 -7.53 -1.78 5.38
C ARG A 312 -8.02 -0.66 6.31
N GLY A 313 -7.34 0.49 6.27
CA GLY A 313 -7.68 1.66 7.09
C GLY A 313 -7.37 1.50 8.58
N ALA A 314 -6.70 0.43 9.01
CA ALA A 314 -6.21 0.29 10.37
C ALA A 314 -4.83 0.94 10.52
N PHE A 315 -4.59 1.55 11.68
CA PHE A 315 -3.34 2.25 11.99
C PHE A 315 -2.75 1.79 13.32
N SER A 316 -1.43 1.96 13.47
CA SER A 316 -0.74 1.86 14.75
C SER A 316 -0.99 3.11 15.60
N GLU A 317 -0.51 3.08 16.86
CA GLU A 317 -0.41 4.27 17.66
C GLU A 317 0.46 5.33 16.94
N ARG A 318 0.00 6.58 16.95
CA ARG A 318 0.68 7.68 16.26
C ARG A 318 2.05 7.97 16.86
N ALA A 319 3.03 8.24 16.01
CA ALA A 319 4.35 8.72 16.39
C ALA A 319 4.48 10.23 16.14
N PHE A 320 5.19 10.94 17.03
CA PHE A 320 5.49 12.35 16.84
C PHE A 320 6.59 12.52 15.77
N VAL A 321 6.36 13.40 14.81
CA VAL A 321 7.28 13.71 13.71
C VAL A 321 8.00 15.03 13.93
N GLY A 322 7.28 16.11 14.30
CA GLY A 322 7.89 17.42 14.48
C GLY A 322 6.91 18.52 14.90
N GLU A 323 7.46 19.71 15.17
CA GLU A 323 6.73 20.94 15.51
C GLU A 323 6.97 22.03 14.46
N GLY A 324 6.19 23.13 14.52
CA GLY A 324 6.26 24.25 13.57
C GLY A 324 5.29 24.14 12.39
N TRP A 325 4.43 23.11 12.39
CA TRP A 325 3.52 22.82 11.29
C TRP A 325 2.28 23.72 11.22
N ALA A 326 2.01 24.53 12.26
CA ALA A 326 1.00 25.58 12.17
C ALA A 326 1.34 26.66 11.11
N THR A 327 2.62 26.77 10.71
CA THR A 327 3.10 27.62 9.62
C THR A 327 2.62 27.12 8.24
N PHE A 328 2.30 25.82 8.12
CA PHE A 328 1.87 25.15 6.90
C PHE A 328 0.44 24.65 7.07
N PRO A 329 -0.58 25.51 6.86
CA PRO A 329 -1.98 25.13 7.06
C PRO A 329 -2.42 24.01 6.13
N GLU A 330 -1.77 23.88 4.97
CA GLU A 330 -2.04 22.90 3.94
C GLU A 330 -0.74 22.22 3.51
N PHE A 331 -0.78 20.90 3.36
CA PHE A 331 0.30 20.10 2.84
C PHE A 331 -0.26 18.89 2.09
N ALA A 332 0.53 18.34 1.20
CA ALA A 332 0.22 17.12 0.47
C ALA A 332 1.45 16.22 0.43
N GLY A 333 1.25 14.93 0.20
CA GLY A 333 2.31 13.95 0.15
C GLY A 333 2.38 13.22 -1.18
N GLY A 334 3.53 12.68 -1.50
CA GLY A 334 3.78 11.87 -2.69
C GLY A 334 5.26 11.52 -2.78
N ASP A 335 5.63 10.65 -3.70
CA ASP A 335 7.02 10.24 -3.94
C ASP A 335 7.64 11.15 -5.02
N ALA A 336 8.55 12.06 -4.63
CA ALA A 336 9.12 13.07 -5.51
C ALA A 336 10.07 12.50 -6.56
N ASP A 337 10.87 11.51 -6.18
CA ASP A 337 12.02 11.04 -6.97
C ASP A 337 11.97 9.55 -7.33
N GLY A 338 10.90 8.88 -6.92
CA GLY A 338 10.66 7.48 -7.25
C GLY A 338 11.44 6.52 -6.35
N ASP A 339 11.86 6.94 -5.15
CA ASP A 339 12.59 6.08 -4.23
C ASP A 339 11.69 5.21 -3.34
N GLY A 340 10.38 5.48 -3.33
CA GLY A 340 9.34 4.75 -2.59
C GLY A 340 9.08 5.28 -1.20
N ASP A 341 9.80 6.32 -0.78
CA ASP A 341 9.61 6.97 0.49
C ASP A 341 8.77 8.23 0.28
N GLY A 342 7.62 8.31 0.91
CA GLY A 342 6.71 9.44 0.73
C GLY A 342 7.29 10.75 1.28
N ASP A 343 7.24 11.78 0.43
CA ASP A 343 7.70 13.14 0.69
C ASP A 343 6.54 14.08 1.01
N LEU A 344 6.83 15.26 1.52
CA LEU A 344 5.83 16.28 1.82
C LEU A 344 6.10 17.61 1.13
N TRP A 345 5.02 18.26 0.70
CA TRP A 345 5.02 19.67 0.28
C TRP A 345 4.02 20.46 1.11
N GLY A 346 4.38 21.68 1.50
CA GLY A 346 3.49 22.56 2.25
C GLY A 346 3.62 24.01 1.83
N THR A 347 2.52 24.74 1.83
CA THR A 347 2.50 26.18 1.57
C THR A 347 2.36 26.95 2.87
N ASN A 348 3.12 28.07 2.99
CA ASN A 348 2.97 28.99 4.11
C ASN A 348 2.06 30.17 3.75
N ALA A 349 1.73 30.99 4.75
CA ALA A 349 0.88 32.18 4.57
C ALA A 349 1.45 33.24 3.60
N ALA A 350 2.75 33.20 3.31
CA ALA A 350 3.38 34.09 2.31
C ALA A 350 3.24 33.53 0.88
N GLY A 351 2.60 32.39 0.69
CA GLY A 351 2.48 31.71 -0.60
C GLY A 351 3.81 31.12 -1.08
N GLU A 352 4.65 30.69 -0.17
CA GLU A 352 5.88 29.96 -0.46
C GLU A 352 5.66 28.46 -0.31
N LEU A 353 6.13 27.68 -1.28
CA LEU A 353 6.08 26.22 -1.28
C LEU A 353 7.39 25.66 -0.72
N TYR A 354 7.28 24.80 0.25
CA TYR A 354 8.37 24.07 0.89
C TYR A 354 8.25 22.58 0.61
N PHE A 355 9.36 21.90 0.64
CA PHE A 355 9.51 20.47 0.42
C PHE A 355 10.31 19.83 1.56
N TRP A 356 9.88 18.65 1.99
CA TRP A 356 10.55 17.78 2.96
C TRP A 356 10.70 16.40 2.34
N GLU A 357 11.94 15.97 2.16
CA GLU A 357 12.26 14.64 1.64
C GLU A 357 12.04 13.59 2.74
N GLY A 358 11.35 12.50 2.41
CA GLY A 358 11.15 11.35 3.28
C GLY A 358 12.46 10.60 3.56
N ASN A 359 12.54 9.94 4.70
CA ASN A 359 13.71 9.12 5.06
C ASN A 359 13.37 7.62 5.11
N GLY A 360 12.19 7.20 4.63
CA GLY A 360 11.73 5.81 4.63
C GLY A 360 11.52 5.19 6.01
N ASN A 361 11.31 5.99 7.02
CA ASN A 361 11.16 5.53 8.40
C ASN A 361 10.16 6.35 9.22
N GLY A 362 9.26 7.08 8.56
CA GLY A 362 8.29 7.98 9.18
C GLY A 362 8.85 9.32 9.63
N THR A 363 10.07 9.68 9.23
CA THR A 363 10.68 10.99 9.47
C THR A 363 11.03 11.68 8.16
N PHE A 364 11.26 12.98 8.22
CA PHE A 364 11.56 13.80 7.05
C PHE A 364 12.86 14.61 7.27
N SER A 365 13.55 14.91 6.18
CA SER A 365 14.70 15.81 6.14
C SER A 365 14.30 17.25 6.46
N SER A 366 15.28 18.14 6.64
CA SER A 366 15.02 19.58 6.81
C SER A 366 14.35 20.15 5.56
N SER A 367 13.33 21.00 5.77
CA SER A 367 12.61 21.64 4.66
C SER A 367 13.50 22.54 3.81
N ARG A 368 13.17 22.63 2.53
CA ARG A 368 13.71 23.62 1.61
C ARG A 368 12.62 24.28 0.80
N LYS A 369 12.76 25.57 0.53
CA LYS A 369 11.84 26.31 -0.33
C LYS A 369 12.05 25.88 -1.78
N VAL A 370 10.98 25.45 -2.45
CA VAL A 370 10.98 24.99 -3.83
C VAL A 370 10.13 25.85 -4.78
N GLY A 371 9.32 26.79 -4.24
CA GLY A 371 8.48 27.65 -5.06
C GLY A 371 7.96 28.88 -4.32
N SER A 372 7.29 29.77 -5.08
CA SER A 372 6.60 30.94 -4.57
C SER A 372 5.44 31.32 -5.48
N GLY A 373 4.53 32.18 -4.99
CA GLY A 373 3.35 32.60 -5.75
C GLY A 373 2.11 31.72 -5.54
N TRP A 374 2.12 30.88 -4.52
CA TRP A 374 1.05 29.91 -4.22
C TRP A 374 -0.17 30.54 -3.53
N GLY A 375 -0.10 31.80 -3.08
CA GLY A 375 -1.22 32.49 -2.41
C GLY A 375 -2.47 32.72 -3.28
N GLY A 376 -2.39 32.45 -4.60
CA GLY A 376 -3.53 32.51 -5.53
C GLY A 376 -4.16 31.14 -5.82
N PHE A 377 -3.70 30.08 -5.17
CA PHE A 377 -4.20 28.73 -5.31
C PHE A 377 -4.85 28.26 -4.01
N GLY A 378 -5.86 27.40 -4.13
CA GLY A 378 -6.44 26.66 -3.01
C GLY A 378 -5.59 25.44 -2.63
N PRO A 379 -6.16 24.54 -1.80
CA PRO A 379 -5.51 23.28 -1.48
C PRO A 379 -5.02 22.55 -2.73
N PHE A 380 -3.84 21.97 -2.63
CA PHE A 380 -3.19 21.30 -3.75
C PHE A 380 -3.05 19.80 -3.48
N ASN A 381 -2.92 19.02 -4.55
CA ASN A 381 -2.58 17.61 -4.53
C ASN A 381 -1.22 17.36 -5.14
N VAL A 382 -0.58 16.27 -4.71
CA VAL A 382 0.66 15.75 -5.26
C VAL A 382 0.43 14.32 -5.71
N MET A 383 0.72 13.99 -6.98
CA MET A 383 0.39 12.71 -7.61
C MET A 383 1.19 12.51 -8.91
N ASP A 384 1.43 11.29 -9.36
CA ASP A 384 2.05 11.00 -10.67
C ASP A 384 0.99 10.97 -11.79
N ILE A 385 0.56 12.15 -12.26
CA ILE A 385 -0.52 12.26 -13.27
C ILE A 385 -0.13 11.63 -14.61
N ASN A 386 1.18 11.65 -14.93
CA ASN A 386 1.67 11.29 -16.27
C ASN A 386 2.33 9.91 -16.35
N GLY A 387 2.48 9.21 -15.23
CA GLY A 387 3.06 7.87 -15.14
C GLY A 387 4.58 7.83 -15.37
N ASP A 388 5.31 8.92 -15.00
CA ASP A 388 6.77 8.99 -15.12
C ASP A 388 7.52 8.66 -13.82
N ALA A 389 6.79 8.27 -12.78
CA ALA A 389 7.24 7.94 -11.44
C ALA A 389 7.85 9.14 -10.69
N LYS A 390 7.33 10.33 -10.93
CA LYS A 390 7.65 11.55 -10.19
C LYS A 390 6.37 12.24 -9.80
N ALA A 391 6.30 12.63 -8.56
CA ALA A 391 5.13 13.35 -8.08
C ALA A 391 4.97 14.70 -8.78
N ASP A 392 3.82 14.89 -9.41
CA ASP A 392 3.35 16.13 -10.01
C ASP A 392 2.46 16.89 -9.03
N LEU A 393 2.21 18.17 -9.25
CA LEU A 393 1.35 18.97 -8.40
C LEU A 393 0.13 19.48 -9.18
N VAL A 394 -1.03 19.46 -8.52
CA VAL A 394 -2.30 19.95 -9.05
C VAL A 394 -2.96 20.89 -8.06
N ALA A 395 -3.44 22.07 -8.53
CA ALA A 395 -4.18 23.01 -7.68
C ALA A 395 -5.23 23.78 -8.47
N VAL A 396 -6.28 24.20 -7.78
CA VAL A 396 -7.29 25.12 -8.34
C VAL A 396 -6.89 26.56 -8.04
N ARG A 397 -6.82 27.38 -9.09
CA ARG A 397 -6.60 28.81 -8.93
C ARG A 397 -7.87 29.48 -8.43
N THR A 398 -7.78 30.27 -7.37
CA THR A 398 -8.96 30.75 -6.63
C THR A 398 -9.65 31.96 -7.28
N ASP A 399 -8.96 32.71 -8.13
CA ASP A 399 -9.49 33.91 -8.76
C ASP A 399 -10.40 33.65 -9.96
N ASP A 400 -10.18 32.52 -10.69
CA ASP A 400 -10.94 32.18 -11.89
C ASP A 400 -11.45 30.73 -11.92
N ASN A 401 -11.21 29.97 -10.85
CA ASN A 401 -11.61 28.56 -10.71
C ASN A 401 -11.11 27.67 -11.85
N THR A 402 -9.85 27.87 -12.26
CA THR A 402 -9.16 27.02 -13.23
C THR A 402 -8.28 26.02 -12.53
N LEU A 403 -8.17 24.79 -13.08
CA LEU A 403 -7.29 23.75 -12.58
C LEU A 403 -5.94 23.83 -13.29
N TRP A 404 -4.87 23.81 -12.53
CA TRP A 404 -3.50 23.89 -13.01
C TRP A 404 -2.69 22.70 -12.55
N ARG A 405 -1.68 22.32 -13.33
CA ARG A 405 -0.70 21.30 -12.97
C ARG A 405 0.72 21.79 -13.14
N TRP A 406 1.63 21.19 -12.40
CA TRP A 406 3.09 21.35 -12.49
C TRP A 406 3.72 19.97 -12.50
N LEU A 407 4.42 19.59 -13.58
CA LEU A 407 5.11 18.31 -13.63
C LEU A 407 6.35 18.32 -12.74
N GLY A 408 6.54 17.25 -11.99
CA GLY A 408 7.67 17.06 -11.10
C GLY A 408 8.99 16.89 -11.85
N ASN A 409 10.07 17.30 -11.22
CA ASN A 409 11.42 17.18 -11.77
C ASN A 409 12.23 16.02 -11.15
N GLY A 410 11.60 15.22 -10.26
CA GLY A 410 12.28 14.14 -9.54
C GLY A 410 13.19 14.61 -8.41
N THR A 411 13.05 15.83 -7.92
CA THR A 411 13.83 16.36 -6.80
C THR A 411 12.99 17.35 -5.95
N GLY A 412 11.66 17.11 -5.84
CA GLY A 412 10.74 17.96 -5.08
C GLY A 412 10.43 19.32 -5.67
N GLY A 413 11.01 19.69 -6.82
CA GLY A 413 10.69 20.90 -7.58
C GLY A 413 9.82 20.57 -8.80
N PHE A 414 9.32 21.60 -9.48
CA PHE A 414 8.33 21.46 -10.54
C PHE A 414 8.67 22.26 -11.80
N ALA A 415 8.18 21.80 -12.94
CA ALA A 415 8.22 22.50 -14.21
C ALA A 415 7.22 23.69 -14.24
N VAL A 416 7.14 24.38 -15.38
CA VAL A 416 6.20 25.50 -15.59
C VAL A 416 4.75 25.03 -15.52
N ALA A 417 3.93 25.82 -14.86
CA ALA A 417 2.49 25.60 -14.72
C ALA A 417 1.76 25.51 -16.08
N VAL A 418 0.82 24.57 -16.18
CA VAL A 418 -0.07 24.43 -17.33
C VAL A 418 -1.51 24.32 -16.85
N GLN A 419 -2.40 25.12 -17.41
CA GLN A 419 -3.84 25.00 -17.17
C GLN A 419 -4.37 23.71 -17.81
N VAL A 420 -5.05 22.87 -17.01
CA VAL A 420 -5.58 21.57 -17.44
C VAL A 420 -7.10 21.46 -17.28
N GLY A 421 -7.76 22.48 -16.70
CA GLY A 421 -9.20 22.48 -16.54
C GLY A 421 -9.78 23.86 -16.26
N SER A 422 -11.11 23.96 -16.28
CA SER A 422 -11.89 25.15 -15.92
C SER A 422 -13.22 24.74 -15.28
N GLY A 423 -13.86 25.67 -14.58
CA GLY A 423 -15.16 25.43 -13.96
C GLY A 423 -15.09 24.69 -12.61
N TRP A 424 -14.00 24.81 -11.87
CA TRP A 424 -13.76 24.15 -10.58
C TRP A 424 -14.32 24.92 -9.37
N SER A 425 -15.25 25.83 -9.60
CA SER A 425 -15.88 26.59 -8.51
C SER A 425 -16.62 25.68 -7.53
N GLY A 426 -16.28 25.75 -6.24
CA GLY A 426 -16.91 24.97 -5.18
C GLY A 426 -16.53 23.50 -5.11
N TYR A 427 -15.62 23.02 -5.97
CA TYR A 427 -15.05 21.69 -5.84
C TYR A 427 -14.09 21.62 -4.66
N ARG A 428 -14.07 20.44 -4.01
CA ARG A 428 -13.07 20.12 -2.98
C ARG A 428 -12.26 18.92 -3.45
N LEU A 429 -10.95 19.13 -3.62
CA LEU A 429 -10.04 18.05 -3.97
C LEU A 429 -9.92 17.06 -2.81
N ALA A 430 -9.84 15.77 -3.11
CA ALA A 430 -9.35 14.77 -2.18
C ALA A 430 -7.81 14.84 -2.17
N HIS A 431 -7.17 14.62 -1.05
CA HIS A 431 -5.74 14.84 -0.88
C HIS A 431 -4.98 13.52 -0.81
N HIS A 432 -3.81 13.50 -1.41
CA HIS A 432 -2.83 12.44 -1.28
C HIS A 432 -1.77 12.82 -0.26
#